data_1bb3c11ac9cc3f13d255afb212d9cb28
#
_entry.id   1bb3c11ac9cc3f13d255afb212d9cb28
#
_cell.length_a   1.000
_cell.length_b   1.000
_cell.length_c   1.000
_cell.angle_alpha   90.00
_cell.angle_beta   90.00
_cell.angle_gamma   90.00
#
_symmetry.space_group_name_H-M   'P 1'
#
loop_
_entity.id
_entity.type
_entity.pdbx_description
1 polymer ?
#
loop_
_entity_poly.entity_id
_entity_poly.type
_entity_poly.pdbx_seq_one_letter_code
_entity_poly.pdbx_strand_id
1 'polypeptide(L)'
;MKGNHWFIAGIIVFLVLMFAIECRLPKKFVWNPTFSHYDKQPFGCAVFDSLLSSSLPKGYSLSRKTFYELEQEDTTLRRGILVVTDNLHLTDVDVEAMLKMAGRGDRIMLAGSSFSRILKDTLGFECSYSYFSPSALKKYATALLSKDSLCWVGDSAVYPQQTFCFYPQ
;
A
#
# COMPACT_ATOMS: atom_id res chain seq x y z
N MET A 1 22.82 37.43 -46.05
CA MET A 1 22.60 36.31 -45.12
C MET A 1 22.45 36.76 -43.64
N LYS A 2 21.82 37.88 -43.33
CA LYS A 2 21.65 38.39 -41.96
C LYS A 2 20.31 38.02 -41.30
N GLY A 3 19.37 37.39 -42.02
CA GLY A 3 18.04 37.09 -41.53
C GLY A 3 17.91 35.80 -40.69
N ASN A 4 18.90 34.86 -40.79
CA ASN A 4 18.77 33.53 -40.21
C ASN A 4 18.99 33.51 -38.68
N HIS A 5 19.76 34.45 -38.14
CA HIS A 5 20.10 34.44 -36.71
C HIS A 5 18.90 34.85 -35.84
N TRP A 6 18.08 35.78 -36.30
CA TRP A 6 16.86 36.22 -35.60
C TRP A 6 15.81 35.12 -35.57
N PHE A 7 15.69 34.35 -36.64
CA PHE A 7 14.79 33.21 -36.70
C PHE A 7 15.24 32.07 -35.73
N ILE A 8 16.54 31.78 -35.71
CA ILE A 8 17.10 30.80 -34.78
C ILE A 8 16.94 31.28 -33.34
N ALA A 9 17.19 32.55 -33.03
CA ALA A 9 16.98 33.10 -31.70
C ALA A 9 15.52 33.01 -31.28
N GLY A 10 14.57 33.25 -32.17
CA GLY A 10 13.12 33.10 -31.91
C GLY A 10 12.75 31.67 -31.54
N ILE A 11 13.29 30.68 -32.27
CA ILE A 11 13.07 29.23 -31.94
C ILE A 11 13.63 28.88 -30.57
N ILE A 12 14.85 29.34 -30.26
CA ILE A 12 15.48 29.04 -28.96
C ILE A 12 14.64 29.65 -27.82
N VAL A 13 14.22 30.90 -27.94
CA VAL A 13 13.34 31.56 -26.93
C VAL A 13 12.03 30.80 -26.77
N PHE A 14 11.41 30.37 -27.86
CA PHE A 14 10.18 29.57 -27.83
C PHE A 14 10.36 28.25 -27.11
N LEU A 15 11.46 27.51 -27.40
CA LEU A 15 11.75 26.24 -26.73
C LEU A 15 12.03 26.43 -25.23
N VAL A 16 12.78 27.48 -24.85
CA VAL A 16 13.02 27.80 -23.45
C VAL A 16 11.71 28.13 -22.72
N LEU A 17 10.82 28.84 -23.39
CA LEU A 17 9.51 29.22 -22.83
C LEU A 17 8.60 28.00 -22.67
N MET A 18 8.56 27.10 -23.65
CA MET A 18 7.84 25.83 -23.54
C MET A 18 8.38 24.98 -22.37
N PHE A 19 9.69 24.87 -22.26
CA PHE A 19 10.32 24.10 -21.17
C PHE A 19 10.01 24.73 -19.80
N ALA A 20 10.06 26.07 -19.69
CA ALA A 20 9.71 26.76 -18.46
C ALA A 20 8.24 26.56 -18.05
N ILE A 21 7.33 26.49 -19.03
CA ILE A 21 5.90 26.19 -18.79
C ILE A 21 5.75 24.75 -18.31
N GLU A 22 6.39 23.77 -18.97
CA GLU A 22 6.32 22.36 -18.55
C GLU A 22 6.85 22.14 -17.12
N CYS A 23 7.92 22.83 -16.73
CA CYS A 23 8.47 22.75 -15.38
C CYS A 23 7.54 23.34 -14.31
N ARG A 24 6.61 24.24 -14.69
CA ARG A 24 5.64 24.85 -13.78
C ARG A 24 4.28 24.16 -13.73
N LEU A 25 4.02 23.25 -14.67
CA LEU A 25 2.77 22.50 -14.65
C LEU A 25 2.74 21.57 -13.42
N PRO A 26 1.65 21.55 -12.65
CA PRO A 26 1.49 20.63 -11.55
C PRO A 26 1.56 19.21 -12.09
N LYS A 27 2.35 18.37 -11.44
CA LYS A 27 2.46 16.95 -11.80
C LYS A 27 1.07 16.32 -11.75
N LYS A 28 0.66 15.69 -12.83
CA LYS A 28 -0.62 14.97 -12.90
C LYS A 28 -0.62 13.85 -11.84
N PHE A 29 -1.73 13.72 -11.13
CA PHE A 29 -1.92 12.58 -10.24
C PHE A 29 -1.92 11.28 -11.05
N VAL A 30 -1.09 10.36 -10.65
CA VAL A 30 -1.05 9.02 -11.23
C VAL A 30 -1.74 8.08 -10.26
N TRP A 31 -2.83 7.47 -10.71
CA TRP A 31 -3.63 6.54 -9.91
C TRP A 31 -3.08 5.11 -9.91
N ASN A 32 -1.77 4.97 -10.10
CA ASN A 32 -1.12 3.67 -10.00
C ASN A 32 -0.74 3.38 -8.55
N PRO A 33 -1.21 2.27 -7.97
CA PRO A 33 -0.84 1.88 -6.63
C PRO A 33 0.65 1.50 -6.60
N THR A 34 1.46 2.33 -5.95
CA THR A 34 2.89 2.09 -5.79
C THR A 34 3.23 1.49 -4.43
N PHE A 35 2.42 1.79 -3.42
CA PHE A 35 2.66 1.47 -1.99
C PHE A 35 4.08 1.79 -1.51
N SER A 36 4.77 2.65 -2.27
CA SER A 36 6.13 3.08 -1.95
C SER A 36 6.14 4.05 -0.78
N HIS A 37 7.04 3.86 0.17
CA HIS A 37 7.17 4.71 1.34
C HIS A 37 7.67 6.14 1.02
N TYR A 38 8.20 6.38 -0.18
CA TYR A 38 8.57 7.72 -0.65
C TYR A 38 7.48 8.42 -1.43
N ASP A 39 6.47 7.67 -1.89
CA ASP A 39 5.48 8.20 -2.80
C ASP A 39 4.37 8.95 -2.04
N LYS A 40 4.16 10.21 -2.42
CA LYS A 40 3.10 11.09 -1.90
C LYS A 40 1.85 11.08 -2.78
N GLN A 41 1.85 10.31 -3.87
CA GLN A 41 0.70 10.15 -4.75
C GLN A 41 -0.41 9.34 -4.05
N PRO A 42 -1.64 9.34 -4.57
CA PRO A 42 -2.67 8.42 -4.12
C PRO A 42 -2.16 6.97 -4.19
N PHE A 43 -2.41 6.18 -3.15
CA PHE A 43 -1.87 4.83 -2.95
C PHE A 43 -0.35 4.75 -2.68
N GLY A 44 0.33 5.89 -2.43
CA GLY A 44 1.66 5.91 -1.87
C GLY A 44 1.61 5.84 -0.34
N CYS A 45 2.65 5.32 0.28
CA CYS A 45 2.73 5.13 1.73
C CYS A 45 3.55 6.20 2.46
N ALA A 46 3.91 7.33 1.83
CA ALA A 46 4.76 8.34 2.46
C ALA A 46 4.15 8.96 3.73
N VAL A 47 2.82 9.17 3.76
CA VAL A 47 2.13 9.69 4.95
C VAL A 47 2.09 8.63 6.04
N PHE A 48 1.81 7.38 5.67
CA PHE A 48 1.80 6.25 6.60
C PHE A 48 3.19 6.01 7.21
N ASP A 49 4.24 6.09 6.40
CA ASP A 49 5.64 6.02 6.82
C ASP A 49 5.99 7.10 7.87
N SER A 50 5.57 8.33 7.62
CA SER A 50 5.73 9.44 8.55
C SER A 50 4.98 9.23 9.86
N LEU A 51 3.77 8.68 9.81
CA LEU A 51 2.99 8.35 11.00
C LEU A 51 3.64 7.23 11.81
N LEU A 52 4.11 6.16 11.15
CA LEU A 52 4.82 5.07 11.82
C LEU A 52 6.10 5.55 12.50
N SER A 53 6.90 6.36 11.81
CA SER A 53 8.16 6.87 12.36
C SER A 53 7.95 7.76 13.59
N SER A 54 6.83 8.50 13.64
CA SER A 54 6.48 9.34 14.78
C SER A 54 5.82 8.56 15.93
N SER A 55 5.14 7.46 15.63
CA SER A 55 4.32 6.72 16.61
C SER A 55 5.08 5.58 17.29
N LEU A 56 6.12 5.04 16.65
CA LEU A 56 6.88 3.90 17.16
C LEU A 56 8.11 4.37 17.94
N PRO A 57 8.14 4.25 19.30
CA PRO A 57 9.25 4.73 20.12
C PRO A 57 10.59 4.06 19.81
N LYS A 58 10.56 2.81 19.34
CA LYS A 58 11.75 2.03 18.97
C LYS A 58 12.10 2.16 17.48
N GLY A 59 11.34 2.94 16.74
CA GLY A 59 11.47 3.01 15.29
C GLY A 59 11.06 1.73 14.58
N TYR A 60 11.28 1.68 13.28
CA TYR A 60 11.10 0.51 12.43
C TYR A 60 12.17 0.53 11.33
N SER A 61 12.39 -0.60 10.70
CA SER A 61 13.33 -0.73 9.60
C SER A 61 12.60 -1.24 8.35
N LEU A 62 12.96 -0.67 7.20
CA LEU A 62 12.47 -1.15 5.91
C LEU A 62 13.35 -2.30 5.45
N SER A 63 12.73 -3.43 5.17
CA SER A 63 13.41 -4.61 4.63
C SER A 63 12.94 -4.89 3.19
N ARG A 64 13.86 -5.34 2.35
CA ARG A 64 13.58 -5.83 1.00
C ARG A 64 13.82 -7.34 0.89
N LYS A 65 13.92 -8.01 2.04
CA LYS A 65 14.19 -9.45 2.13
C LYS A 65 12.90 -10.23 1.99
N THR A 66 13.01 -11.42 1.45
CA THR A 66 11.92 -12.41 1.42
C THR A 66 11.66 -12.96 2.81
N PHE A 67 10.53 -13.63 3.03
CA PHE A 67 10.26 -14.29 4.31
C PHE A 67 11.27 -15.40 4.61
N TYR A 68 11.75 -16.09 3.58
CA TYR A 68 12.80 -17.09 3.71
C TYR A 68 14.11 -16.48 4.22
N GLU A 69 14.53 -15.35 3.66
CA GLU A 69 15.75 -14.66 4.12
C GLU A 69 15.59 -14.10 5.53
N LEU A 70 14.40 -13.57 5.86
CA LEU A 70 14.09 -13.07 7.20
C LEU A 70 14.06 -14.20 8.25
N GLU A 71 13.67 -15.39 7.86
CA GLU A 71 13.65 -16.57 8.73
C GLU A 71 15.03 -17.06 9.07
N GLN A 72 15.97 -16.96 8.13
CA GLN A 72 17.38 -17.33 8.32
C GLN A 72 18.13 -16.36 9.24
N GLU A 73 17.59 -15.19 9.47
CA GLU A 73 18.17 -14.26 10.44
C GLU A 73 17.97 -14.77 11.85
N ASP A 74 19.08 -14.88 12.60
CA ASP A 74 19.08 -15.29 14.00
C ASP A 74 18.50 -14.16 14.85
N THR A 75 17.20 -14.22 15.13
CA THR A 75 16.53 -13.24 15.96
C THR A 75 15.91 -13.89 17.16
N THR A 76 16.47 -13.58 18.32
CA THR A 76 15.93 -13.96 19.62
C THR A 76 14.73 -13.08 20.03
N LEU A 77 14.53 -11.96 19.36
CA LEU A 77 13.48 -10.99 19.65
C LEU A 77 12.26 -11.22 18.74
N ARG A 78 11.08 -11.18 19.35
CA ARG A 78 9.81 -11.19 18.60
C ARG A 78 9.67 -9.90 17.78
N ARG A 79 9.37 -10.05 16.50
CA ARG A 79 9.24 -8.95 15.53
C ARG A 79 7.79 -8.75 15.14
N GLY A 80 7.46 -7.50 14.83
CA GLY A 80 6.26 -7.15 14.07
C GLY A 80 6.67 -6.92 12.60
N ILE A 81 6.07 -7.65 11.67
CA ILE A 81 6.34 -7.54 10.23
C ILE A 81 5.06 -7.06 9.57
N LEU A 82 5.15 -5.94 8.86
CA LEU A 82 4.06 -5.40 8.06
C LEU A 82 4.47 -5.42 6.59
N VAL A 83 3.68 -6.09 5.77
CA VAL A 83 3.82 -6.09 4.30
C VAL A 83 2.64 -5.37 3.69
N VAL A 84 2.90 -4.34 2.89
CA VAL A 84 1.88 -3.58 2.16
C VAL A 84 2.20 -3.64 0.68
N THR A 85 1.31 -4.23 -0.11
CA THR A 85 1.50 -4.38 -1.56
C THR A 85 0.16 -4.56 -2.26
N ASP A 86 0.09 -4.23 -3.55
CA ASP A 86 -1.09 -4.53 -4.36
C ASP A 86 -1.24 -6.04 -4.59
N ASN A 87 -0.16 -6.71 -4.96
CA ASN A 87 -0.18 -8.12 -5.30
C ASN A 87 0.91 -8.87 -4.53
N LEU A 88 0.50 -9.70 -3.59
CA LEU A 88 1.41 -10.48 -2.77
C LEU A 88 1.62 -11.88 -3.35
N HIS A 89 2.71 -12.04 -4.09
CA HIS A 89 3.16 -13.32 -4.60
C HIS A 89 4.19 -13.94 -3.66
N LEU A 90 3.77 -14.92 -2.87
CA LEU A 90 4.66 -15.71 -2.03
C LEU A 90 4.86 -17.09 -2.66
N THR A 91 6.08 -17.59 -2.58
CA THR A 91 6.41 -18.98 -2.93
C THR A 91 6.05 -19.92 -1.80
N ASP A 92 6.05 -21.23 -2.07
CA ASP A 92 5.82 -22.25 -1.02
C ASP A 92 6.83 -22.12 0.13
N VAL A 93 8.09 -21.84 -0.23
CA VAL A 93 9.18 -21.68 0.74
C VAL A 93 8.96 -20.43 1.61
N ASP A 94 8.49 -19.32 1.02
CA ASP A 94 8.21 -18.11 1.77
C ASP A 94 7.01 -18.28 2.72
N VAL A 95 5.96 -19.00 2.29
CA VAL A 95 4.80 -19.29 3.14
C VAL A 95 5.20 -20.19 4.31
N GLU A 96 6.02 -21.20 4.08
CA GLU A 96 6.54 -22.07 5.14
C GLU A 96 7.40 -21.28 6.14
N ALA A 97 8.32 -20.45 5.64
CA ALA A 97 9.15 -19.58 6.48
C ALA A 97 8.30 -18.60 7.31
N MET A 98 7.29 -17.99 6.70
CA MET A 98 6.34 -17.11 7.37
C MET A 98 5.61 -17.82 8.51
N LEU A 99 5.14 -19.05 8.29
CA LEU A 99 4.48 -19.85 9.32
C LEU A 99 5.43 -20.23 10.46
N LYS A 100 6.67 -20.59 10.14
CA LYS A 100 7.72 -20.86 11.15
C LYS A 100 7.99 -19.63 12.01
N MET A 101 8.10 -18.46 11.39
CA MET A 101 8.27 -17.18 12.10
C MET A 101 7.08 -16.88 13.02
N ALA A 102 5.85 -17.03 12.51
CA ALA A 102 4.63 -16.86 13.31
C ALA A 102 4.58 -17.85 14.50
N GLY A 103 4.99 -19.12 14.28
CA GLY A 103 5.09 -20.13 15.33
C GLY A 103 6.13 -19.79 16.40
N ARG A 104 7.19 -19.06 16.07
CA ARG A 104 8.17 -18.53 17.03
C ARG A 104 7.65 -17.32 17.83
N GLY A 105 6.51 -16.75 17.42
CA GLY A 105 5.87 -15.64 18.10
C GLY A 105 6.05 -14.28 17.40
N ASP A 106 6.55 -14.25 16.18
CA ASP A 106 6.54 -13.06 15.34
C ASP A 106 5.09 -12.71 14.94
N ARG A 107 4.79 -11.43 14.86
CA ARG A 107 3.47 -10.95 14.43
C ARG A 107 3.57 -10.47 12.99
N ILE A 108 2.83 -11.09 12.10
CA ILE A 108 2.87 -10.80 10.67
C ILE A 108 1.51 -10.26 10.23
N MET A 109 1.53 -9.08 9.64
CA MET A 109 0.36 -8.44 9.05
C MET A 109 0.60 -8.26 7.55
N LEU A 110 -0.30 -8.82 6.75
CA LEU A 110 -0.28 -8.74 5.29
C LEU A 110 -1.44 -7.86 4.85
N ALA A 111 -1.15 -6.78 4.16
CA ALA A 111 -2.12 -5.87 3.58
C ALA A 111 -1.92 -5.82 2.06
N GLY A 112 -2.91 -6.29 1.31
CA GLY A 112 -2.83 -6.36 -0.13
C GLY A 112 -4.19 -6.52 -0.79
N SER A 113 -4.27 -6.20 -2.08
CA SER A 113 -5.49 -6.39 -2.87
C SER A 113 -5.60 -7.82 -3.39
N SER A 114 -4.47 -8.47 -3.65
CA SER A 114 -4.41 -9.82 -4.20
C SER A 114 -3.37 -10.67 -3.48
N PHE A 115 -3.70 -11.93 -3.27
CA PHE A 115 -2.85 -12.90 -2.57
C PHE A 115 -2.64 -14.13 -3.44
N SER A 116 -1.45 -14.73 -3.34
CA SER A 116 -1.14 -15.98 -4.05
C SER A 116 -2.09 -17.11 -3.62
N ARG A 117 -2.36 -18.03 -4.55
CA ARG A 117 -3.21 -19.19 -4.28
C ARG A 117 -2.67 -20.02 -3.11
N ILE A 118 -1.37 -20.24 -3.10
CA ILE A 118 -0.66 -21.01 -2.05
C ILE A 118 -0.97 -20.44 -0.67
N LEU A 119 -0.87 -19.11 -0.52
CA LEU A 119 -1.16 -18.44 0.74
C LEU A 119 -2.62 -18.61 1.16
N LYS A 120 -3.56 -18.47 0.19
CA LYS A 120 -5.00 -18.64 0.46
C LYS A 120 -5.33 -20.07 0.87
N ASP A 121 -4.80 -21.06 0.17
CA ASP A 121 -5.04 -22.46 0.45
C ASP A 121 -4.43 -22.86 1.82
N THR A 122 -3.24 -22.35 2.15
CA THR A 122 -2.55 -22.66 3.42
C THR A 122 -3.22 -22.02 4.62
N LEU A 123 -3.67 -20.76 4.51
CA LEU A 123 -4.33 -20.04 5.60
C LEU A 123 -5.86 -20.26 5.64
N GLY A 124 -6.43 -20.90 4.62
CA GLY A 124 -7.86 -21.24 4.56
C GLY A 124 -8.78 -20.04 4.40
N PHE A 125 -8.38 -19.01 3.63
CA PHE A 125 -9.23 -17.86 3.38
C PHE A 125 -9.47 -17.65 1.87
N GLU A 126 -10.59 -17.03 1.54
CA GLU A 126 -10.95 -16.66 0.18
C GLU A 126 -11.08 -15.15 0.05
N CYS A 127 -10.59 -14.62 -1.06
CA CYS A 127 -10.82 -13.24 -1.45
C CYS A 127 -11.77 -13.24 -2.65
N SER A 128 -12.95 -12.65 -2.47
CA SER A 128 -13.88 -12.43 -3.58
C SER A 128 -13.82 -10.97 -4.01
N TYR A 129 -13.61 -10.76 -5.31
CA TYR A 129 -13.67 -9.44 -5.90
C TYR A 129 -15.07 -9.21 -6.47
N SER A 130 -15.73 -8.18 -6.02
CA SER A 130 -17.00 -7.76 -6.59
C SER A 130 -16.72 -6.85 -7.78
N TYR A 131 -16.90 -7.37 -8.99
CA TYR A 131 -16.84 -6.55 -10.18
C TYR A 131 -18.05 -5.61 -10.24
N PHE A 132 -17.78 -4.36 -10.63
CA PHE A 132 -18.80 -3.35 -10.80
C PHE A 132 -19.76 -3.75 -11.93
N SER A 133 -20.95 -4.17 -11.58
CA SER A 133 -22.02 -4.47 -12.53
C SER A 133 -23.25 -3.61 -12.23
N PRO A 134 -24.07 -3.24 -13.23
CA PRO A 134 -25.31 -2.48 -13.00
C PRO A 134 -26.29 -3.15 -12.04
N SER A 135 -26.31 -4.47 -11.99
CA SER A 135 -27.09 -5.24 -11.03
C SER A 135 -26.51 -5.19 -9.61
N ALA A 136 -25.20 -5.06 -9.49
CA ALA A 136 -24.53 -4.87 -8.21
C ALA A 136 -24.81 -3.47 -7.65
N LEU A 137 -24.97 -2.44 -8.48
CA LEU A 137 -25.30 -1.07 -8.04
C LEU A 137 -26.55 -1.03 -7.15
N LYS A 138 -27.59 -1.78 -7.48
CA LYS A 138 -28.81 -1.89 -6.67
C LYS A 138 -28.53 -2.54 -5.31
N LYS A 139 -27.70 -3.57 -5.29
CA LYS A 139 -27.32 -4.28 -4.08
C LYS A 139 -26.39 -3.41 -3.21
N TYR A 140 -25.47 -2.65 -3.83
CA TYR A 140 -24.59 -1.71 -3.15
C TYR A 140 -25.35 -0.50 -2.60
N ALA A 141 -26.33 0.05 -3.30
CA ALA A 141 -27.16 1.13 -2.80
C ALA A 141 -27.91 0.70 -1.53
N THR A 142 -28.34 -0.56 -1.45
CA THR A 142 -28.98 -1.12 -0.25
C THR A 142 -27.94 -1.42 0.86
N ALA A 143 -26.74 -1.88 0.50
CA ALA A 143 -25.66 -2.15 1.42
C ALA A 143 -25.02 -0.88 1.98
N LEU A 144 -25.02 0.24 1.25
CA LEU A 144 -24.62 1.56 1.75
C LEU A 144 -25.46 2.04 2.93
N LEU A 145 -26.65 1.48 3.12
CA LEU A 145 -27.50 1.75 4.27
C LEU A 145 -27.23 0.80 5.45
N SER A 146 -26.49 -0.31 5.23
CA SER A 146 -26.06 -1.21 6.29
C SER A 146 -24.72 -0.74 6.86
N LYS A 147 -24.69 -0.46 8.15
CA LYS A 147 -23.47 -0.12 8.87
C LYS A 147 -22.93 -1.38 9.50
N ASP A 148 -21.74 -1.82 9.04
CA ASP A 148 -20.99 -2.85 9.73
C ASP A 148 -20.18 -2.19 10.85
N SER A 149 -20.34 -2.66 12.08
CA SER A 149 -19.58 -2.19 13.22
C SER A 149 -18.48 -3.17 13.54
N LEU A 150 -17.22 -2.71 13.50
CA LEU A 150 -16.09 -3.45 14.06
C LEU A 150 -15.90 -3.04 15.51
N CYS A 151 -15.96 -4.02 16.40
CA CYS A 151 -15.62 -3.82 17.80
C CYS A 151 -14.17 -4.24 18.01
N TRP A 152 -13.39 -3.38 18.65
CA TRP A 152 -12.08 -3.74 19.12
C TRP A 152 -12.20 -4.71 20.30
N VAL A 153 -11.64 -5.91 20.15
CA VAL A 153 -11.58 -6.90 21.25
C VAL A 153 -10.29 -6.65 22.01
N GLY A 154 -10.36 -5.88 23.09
CA GLY A 154 -9.22 -5.53 23.92
C GLY A 154 -9.67 -4.89 25.22
N ASP A 155 -8.73 -4.44 26.05
CA ASP A 155 -9.04 -3.75 27.29
C ASP A 155 -9.77 -2.43 26.98
N SER A 156 -11.04 -2.37 27.34
CA SER A 156 -11.92 -1.23 27.09
C SER A 156 -11.51 0.06 27.83
N ALA A 157 -10.65 -0.08 28.84
CA ALA A 157 -10.09 1.06 29.56
C ALA A 157 -9.02 1.82 28.75
N VAL A 158 -8.34 1.12 27.82
CA VAL A 158 -7.24 1.68 27.01
C VAL A 158 -7.72 2.09 25.62
N TYR A 159 -8.72 1.38 25.08
CA TYR A 159 -9.22 1.61 23.72
C TYR A 159 -10.74 1.83 23.77
N PRO A 160 -11.20 3.09 23.74
CA PRO A 160 -12.62 3.37 23.64
C PRO A 160 -13.19 2.72 22.37
N GLN A 161 -14.39 2.18 22.52
CA GLN A 161 -15.10 1.52 21.43
C GLN A 161 -15.25 2.48 20.24
N GLN A 162 -14.65 2.14 19.11
CA GLN A 162 -14.76 2.91 17.89
C GLN A 162 -15.58 2.12 16.87
N THR A 163 -16.54 2.78 16.28
CA THR A 163 -17.34 2.22 15.18
C THR A 163 -16.74 2.65 13.86
N PHE A 164 -16.29 1.69 13.07
CA PHE A 164 -15.81 1.92 11.72
C PHE A 164 -16.92 1.53 10.74
N CYS A 165 -17.21 2.39 9.79
CA CYS A 165 -18.10 2.08 8.68
C CYS A 165 -17.24 1.71 7.50
N PHE A 166 -17.32 0.47 7.02
CA PHE A 166 -16.71 0.06 5.76
C PHE A 166 -17.71 0.25 4.63
N TYR A 167 -17.29 0.93 3.59
CA TYR A 167 -17.99 0.92 2.33
C TYR A 167 -17.40 -0.22 1.51
N PRO A 168 -18.19 -1.21 1.09
CA PRO A 168 -17.70 -2.23 0.18
C PRO A 168 -17.26 -1.54 -1.12
N GLN A 169 -15.98 -1.71 -1.49
CA GLN A 169 -15.43 -1.23 -2.76
C GLN A 169 -15.87 -2.11 -3.91
#